data_5a101fdf40d2e6f3bf46f45e9fca7cbc
#
_entry.id   5a101fdf40d2e6f3bf46f45e9fca7cbc
#
_cell.length_a   1.000
_cell.length_b   1.000
_cell.length_c   1.000
_cell.angle_alpha   90.00
_cell.angle_beta   90.00
_cell.angle_gamma   90.00
#
_symmetry.space_group_name_H-M   'P 1'
#
loop_
_entity.id
_entity.type
_entity.pdbx_description
1 polymer ?
#
loop_
_entity_poly.entity_id
_entity_poly.type
_entity_poly.pdbx_seq_one_letter_code
_entity_poly.pdbx_strand_id
1 'polypeptide(L)'
;MARIALLAVGLALLPAVPASARVSSDTAALQVALRAKGLYGGTVDGVAGPGTGAAVRALQARRGLAVDGVAGPRTRRALGRRGRPRLGSRPLRVPARGWDVAALQFLLARHGFPSGPVDGGLGPRSDAALRRFQAWAGLGADGVAGPATLAALRRSPPRSILRFLAPLGVAATDRFGPRGATFHTGLDFPAPAGTPVVAAGRGCVESVGWDDGYGRLVVIRHRLGMTSWYAHLSRISVPRGRCVVAGDRIGRVGSSGRSTGPHLHFELRLRGAAVDPLSGL
;
A
#
# COMPACT_ATOMS: atom_id res chain seq x y z
N MET A 1 -51.83 26.52 40.99
CA MET A 1 -51.24 26.94 39.70
C MET A 1 -49.89 26.30 39.58
N ALA A 2 -49.77 25.18 38.87
CA ALA A 2 -48.52 24.45 38.68
C ALA A 2 -47.85 24.89 37.38
N ARG A 3 -46.64 25.40 37.45
CA ARG A 3 -45.82 25.77 36.25
C ARG A 3 -45.11 24.53 35.74
N ILE A 4 -45.45 24.11 34.52
CA ILE A 4 -44.75 23.05 33.78
C ILE A 4 -43.52 23.69 33.12
N ALA A 5 -42.30 23.25 33.51
CA ALA A 5 -41.07 23.62 32.87
C ALA A 5 -40.84 22.71 31.67
N LEU A 6 -40.86 23.24 30.43
CA LEU A 6 -40.42 22.53 29.23
C LEU A 6 -38.88 22.44 29.24
N LEU A 7 -38.36 21.24 29.36
CA LEU A 7 -36.93 20.94 29.05
C LEU A 7 -36.77 20.88 27.52
N ALA A 8 -36.05 21.84 26.96
CA ALA A 8 -35.60 21.77 25.57
C ALA A 8 -34.43 20.75 25.47
N VAL A 9 -34.72 19.60 24.85
CA VAL A 9 -33.67 18.62 24.49
C VAL A 9 -32.94 19.18 23.28
N GLY A 10 -31.73 19.67 23.51
CA GLY A 10 -30.80 20.07 22.47
C GLY A 10 -30.37 18.86 21.65
N LEU A 11 -30.84 18.78 20.41
CA LEU A 11 -30.36 17.78 19.43
C LEU A 11 -28.93 18.11 19.04
N ALA A 12 -27.97 17.42 19.63
CA ALA A 12 -26.56 17.50 19.21
C ALA A 12 -26.45 16.97 17.77
N LEU A 13 -26.21 17.85 16.81
CA LEU A 13 -25.84 17.47 15.46
C LEU A 13 -24.52 16.68 15.54
N LEU A 14 -24.59 15.38 15.34
CA LEU A 14 -23.40 14.56 15.08
C LEU A 14 -22.71 15.10 13.82
N PRO A 15 -21.36 15.30 13.85
CA PRO A 15 -20.66 15.75 12.66
C PRO A 15 -20.89 14.75 11.54
N ALA A 16 -21.34 15.24 10.39
CA ALA A 16 -21.51 14.43 9.18
C ALA A 16 -20.19 13.69 8.90
N VAL A 17 -20.23 12.35 8.86
CA VAL A 17 -19.11 11.52 8.41
C VAL A 17 -18.78 12.00 6.99
N PRO A 18 -17.57 12.52 6.72
CA PRO A 18 -17.24 12.97 5.39
C PRO A 18 -17.41 11.81 4.41
N ALA A 19 -18.13 12.05 3.32
CA ALA A 19 -18.20 11.13 2.19
C ALA A 19 -16.81 10.59 1.92
N SER A 20 -16.65 9.27 1.89
CA SER A 20 -15.36 8.55 1.86
C SER A 20 -14.38 9.26 0.92
N ALA A 21 -13.37 9.91 1.49
CA ALA A 21 -12.42 10.72 0.76
C ALA A 21 -11.76 9.84 -0.31
N ARG A 22 -12.01 10.13 -1.58
CA ARG A 22 -11.50 9.33 -2.70
C ARG A 22 -9.99 9.33 -2.68
N VAL A 23 -9.39 8.15 -2.68
CA VAL A 23 -7.95 7.97 -2.80
C VAL A 23 -7.48 8.48 -4.16
N SER A 24 -6.55 9.44 -4.16
CA SER A 24 -6.05 10.12 -5.37
C SER A 24 -4.52 10.09 -5.42
N SER A 25 -3.97 9.75 -6.58
CA SER A 25 -2.53 9.85 -6.82
C SER A 25 -2.01 11.29 -6.79
N ASP A 26 -2.86 12.26 -7.14
CA ASP A 26 -2.54 13.70 -7.01
C ASP A 26 -2.43 14.11 -5.53
N THR A 27 -3.30 13.59 -4.66
CA THR A 27 -3.20 13.84 -3.22
C THR A 27 -1.97 13.15 -2.63
N ALA A 28 -1.64 11.93 -3.06
CA ALA A 28 -0.41 11.25 -2.64
C ALA A 28 0.84 12.05 -3.03
N ALA A 29 0.88 12.57 -4.27
CA ALA A 29 1.98 13.43 -4.72
C ALA A 29 2.06 14.75 -3.91
N LEU A 30 0.92 15.34 -3.51
CA LEU A 30 0.86 16.48 -2.61
C LEU A 30 1.47 16.15 -1.24
N GLN A 31 1.08 15.03 -0.66
CA GLN A 31 1.60 14.54 0.62
C GLN A 31 3.13 14.35 0.57
N VAL A 32 3.65 13.75 -0.52
CA VAL A 32 5.10 13.62 -0.76
C VAL A 32 5.79 14.99 -0.83
N ALA A 33 5.22 15.93 -1.57
CA ALA A 33 5.80 17.26 -1.72
C ALA A 33 5.81 18.05 -0.40
N LEU A 34 4.74 17.96 0.39
CA LEU A 34 4.63 18.57 1.72
C LEU A 34 5.57 17.90 2.73
N ARG A 35 5.69 16.56 2.68
CA ARG A 35 6.64 15.80 3.51
C ARG A 35 8.08 16.22 3.26
N ALA A 36 8.45 16.39 1.99
CA ALA A 36 9.78 16.86 1.62
C ALA A 36 10.10 18.30 2.05
N LYS A 37 9.09 19.07 2.46
CA LYS A 37 9.25 20.39 3.07
C LYS A 37 9.11 20.37 4.61
N GLY A 38 9.03 19.19 5.22
CA GLY A 38 8.86 19.04 6.67
C GLY A 38 7.49 19.49 7.19
N LEU A 39 6.48 19.57 6.30
CA LEU A 39 5.14 20.06 6.67
C LEU A 39 4.12 18.93 6.86
N TYR A 40 4.44 17.71 6.43
CA TYR A 40 3.55 16.55 6.52
C TYR A 40 4.31 15.34 7.09
N GLY A 41 3.86 14.84 8.24
CA GLY A 41 4.42 13.66 8.91
C GLY A 41 3.57 12.39 8.74
N GLY A 42 2.36 12.53 8.21
CA GLY A 42 1.39 11.44 8.06
C GLY A 42 1.74 10.44 6.95
N THR A 43 0.91 9.41 6.80
CA THR A 43 1.03 8.41 5.73
C THR A 43 0.72 9.00 4.36
N VAL A 44 1.47 8.60 3.34
CA VAL A 44 1.21 8.94 1.92
C VAL A 44 0.12 7.98 1.41
N ASP A 45 -1.13 8.25 1.78
CA ASP A 45 -2.30 7.41 1.52
C ASP A 45 -3.18 7.87 0.35
N GLY A 46 -2.90 9.07 -0.17
CA GLY A 46 -3.67 9.67 -1.25
C GLY A 46 -5.03 10.22 -0.80
N VAL A 47 -5.27 10.35 0.52
CA VAL A 47 -6.51 10.86 1.10
C VAL A 47 -6.34 12.32 1.54
N ALA A 48 -7.22 13.19 1.07
CA ALA A 48 -7.26 14.60 1.47
C ALA A 48 -7.91 14.77 2.86
N GLY A 49 -7.25 14.21 3.90
CA GLY A 49 -7.72 14.30 5.28
C GLY A 49 -7.27 15.58 6.01
N PRO A 50 -7.67 15.72 7.30
CA PRO A 50 -7.35 16.90 8.12
C PRO A 50 -5.86 17.22 8.20
N GLY A 51 -4.98 16.19 8.31
CA GLY A 51 -3.52 16.34 8.35
C GLY A 51 -2.96 16.91 7.03
N THR A 52 -3.48 16.47 5.89
CA THR A 52 -3.11 17.02 4.57
C THR A 52 -3.53 18.49 4.47
N GLY A 53 -4.76 18.81 4.88
CA GLY A 53 -5.26 20.20 4.90
C GLY A 53 -4.46 21.11 5.82
N ALA A 54 -4.09 20.64 7.01
CA ALA A 54 -3.24 21.38 7.93
C ALA A 54 -1.85 21.68 7.33
N ALA A 55 -1.25 20.68 6.68
CA ALA A 55 0.05 20.85 6.01
C ALA A 55 -0.03 21.84 4.82
N VAL A 56 -1.15 21.85 4.08
CA VAL A 56 -1.40 22.84 3.01
C VAL A 56 -1.50 24.25 3.61
N ARG A 57 -2.29 24.45 4.67
CA ARG A 57 -2.39 25.76 5.36
C ARG A 57 -1.04 26.24 5.86
N ALA A 58 -0.24 25.36 6.46
CA ALA A 58 1.11 25.70 6.90
C ALA A 58 2.02 26.14 5.75
N LEU A 59 1.94 25.50 4.58
CA LEU A 59 2.66 25.94 3.39
C LEU A 59 2.18 27.30 2.92
N GLN A 60 0.87 27.52 2.87
CA GLN A 60 0.25 28.77 2.43
C GLN A 60 0.66 29.93 3.31
N ALA A 61 0.59 29.77 4.64
CA ALA A 61 1.04 30.77 5.61
C ALA A 61 2.53 31.11 5.41
N ARG A 62 3.41 30.10 5.30
CA ARG A 62 4.86 30.32 5.07
C ARG A 62 5.18 31.00 3.73
N ARG A 63 4.25 31.05 2.80
CA ARG A 63 4.41 31.62 1.46
C ARG A 63 3.60 32.88 1.21
N GLY A 64 2.93 33.41 2.23
CA GLY A 64 2.08 34.59 2.10
C GLY A 64 0.90 34.40 1.15
N LEU A 65 0.37 33.16 1.07
CA LEU A 65 -0.79 32.82 0.26
C LEU A 65 -2.06 32.86 1.13
N ALA A 66 -3.25 32.93 0.48
CA ALA A 66 -4.52 32.72 1.17
C ALA A 66 -4.52 31.36 1.87
N VAL A 67 -4.83 31.31 3.18
CA VAL A 67 -4.74 30.12 4.03
C VAL A 67 -6.09 29.38 4.02
N ASP A 68 -6.47 28.84 2.86
CA ASP A 68 -7.74 28.13 2.64
C ASP A 68 -7.63 26.60 2.81
N GLY A 69 -6.41 26.05 2.89
CA GLY A 69 -6.17 24.60 2.97
C GLY A 69 -6.35 23.87 1.64
N VAL A 70 -6.57 24.59 0.53
CA VAL A 70 -6.76 24.01 -0.82
C VAL A 70 -5.47 24.09 -1.63
N ALA A 71 -5.01 22.94 -2.13
CA ALA A 71 -3.80 22.87 -2.96
C ALA A 71 -4.05 23.34 -4.39
N GLY A 72 -4.48 24.59 -4.55
CA GLY A 72 -4.71 25.23 -5.84
C GLY A 72 -3.41 25.53 -6.63
N PRO A 73 -3.51 26.15 -7.83
CA PRO A 73 -2.36 26.42 -8.70
C PRO A 73 -1.25 27.23 -8.03
N ARG A 74 -1.59 28.24 -7.21
CA ARG A 74 -0.62 29.07 -6.47
C ARG A 74 0.11 28.25 -5.42
N THR A 75 -0.61 27.42 -4.63
CA THR A 75 -0.06 26.52 -3.63
C THR A 75 0.88 25.48 -4.27
N ARG A 76 0.46 24.86 -5.38
CA ARG A 76 1.31 23.91 -6.12
C ARG A 76 2.58 24.57 -6.66
N ARG A 77 2.48 25.81 -7.14
CA ARG A 77 3.65 26.59 -7.59
C ARG A 77 4.63 26.84 -6.45
N ALA A 78 4.15 27.09 -5.22
CA ALA A 78 4.95 27.27 -4.04
C ALA A 78 5.71 26.00 -3.60
N LEU A 79 5.30 24.80 -4.03
CA LEU A 79 6.04 23.55 -3.86
C LEU A 79 7.27 23.44 -4.78
N GLY A 80 7.40 24.33 -5.78
CA GLY A 80 8.50 24.33 -6.75
C GLY A 80 8.45 23.11 -7.67
N ARG A 81 9.62 22.50 -7.98
CA ARG A 81 9.70 21.30 -8.83
C ARG A 81 8.83 20.14 -8.33
N ARG A 82 8.60 20.03 -7.04
CA ARG A 82 7.76 18.98 -6.42
C ARG A 82 6.26 19.23 -6.58
N GLY A 83 5.83 20.40 -7.06
CA GLY A 83 4.44 20.71 -7.40
C GLY A 83 4.11 20.50 -8.89
N ARG A 84 5.05 20.06 -9.69
CA ARG A 84 4.96 19.86 -11.15
C ARG A 84 5.90 18.76 -11.62
N PRO A 85 5.75 18.27 -12.89
CA PRO A 85 4.58 18.35 -13.75
C PRO A 85 3.47 17.38 -13.31
N ARG A 86 2.28 17.46 -13.92
CA ARG A 86 1.19 16.52 -13.65
C ARG A 86 1.46 15.17 -14.32
N LEU A 87 0.96 14.09 -13.71
CA LEU A 87 1.04 12.76 -14.28
C LEU A 87 0.30 12.70 -15.64
N GLY A 88 1.02 12.22 -16.67
CA GLY A 88 0.52 12.15 -18.04
C GLY A 88 0.89 13.33 -18.92
N SER A 89 1.54 14.39 -18.40
CA SER A 89 2.00 15.53 -19.21
C SER A 89 3.28 15.21 -19.99
N ARG A 90 3.98 14.13 -19.64
CA ARG A 90 5.19 13.63 -20.32
C ARG A 90 5.37 12.14 -20.06
N PRO A 91 6.06 11.39 -20.92
CA PRO A 91 6.53 10.05 -20.58
C PRO A 91 7.54 10.09 -19.43
N LEU A 92 7.46 9.09 -18.52
CA LEU A 92 8.35 8.98 -17.35
C LEU A 92 9.30 7.81 -17.51
N ARG A 93 10.59 8.09 -17.39
CA ARG A 93 11.69 7.09 -17.37
C ARG A 93 12.82 7.57 -16.45
N VAL A 94 13.72 6.69 -16.08
CA VAL A 94 14.92 7.06 -15.31
C VAL A 94 15.73 8.14 -16.08
N PRO A 95 16.21 9.22 -15.40
CA PRO A 95 16.13 9.56 -13.98
C PRO A 95 15.07 10.64 -13.66
N ALA A 96 13.83 10.48 -14.12
CA ALA A 96 12.78 11.48 -13.92
C ALA A 96 12.54 11.78 -12.43
N ARG A 97 12.15 13.04 -12.14
CA ARG A 97 11.78 13.49 -10.79
C ARG A 97 10.59 14.44 -10.88
N GLY A 98 9.73 14.41 -9.86
CA GLY A 98 8.63 15.37 -9.74
C GLY A 98 7.36 14.82 -9.13
N TRP A 99 6.31 15.62 -9.18
CA TRP A 99 4.96 15.28 -8.77
C TRP A 99 4.41 14.06 -9.53
N ASP A 100 4.60 14.05 -10.84
CA ASP A 100 4.20 12.97 -11.74
C ASP A 100 4.84 11.63 -11.38
N VAL A 101 6.10 11.65 -10.94
CA VAL A 101 6.80 10.44 -10.48
C VAL A 101 6.24 9.94 -9.16
N ALA A 102 5.96 10.84 -8.19
CA ALA A 102 5.34 10.44 -6.93
C ALA A 102 3.95 9.82 -7.16
N ALA A 103 3.15 10.41 -8.06
CA ALA A 103 1.86 9.85 -8.45
C ALA A 103 1.99 8.48 -9.12
N LEU A 104 2.98 8.29 -10.00
CA LEU A 104 3.29 7.00 -10.63
C LEU A 104 3.68 5.94 -9.58
N GLN A 105 4.62 6.26 -8.67
CA GLN A 105 5.07 5.35 -7.61
C GLN A 105 3.89 4.90 -6.73
N PHE A 106 3.01 5.82 -6.37
CA PHE A 106 1.81 5.52 -5.59
C PHE A 106 0.85 4.58 -6.34
N LEU A 107 0.61 4.81 -7.63
CA LEU A 107 -0.24 3.95 -8.45
C LEU A 107 0.37 2.54 -8.62
N LEU A 108 1.68 2.44 -8.88
CA LEU A 108 2.38 1.16 -8.95
C LEU A 108 2.23 0.37 -7.64
N ALA A 109 2.42 1.02 -6.49
CA ALA A 109 2.26 0.39 -5.18
C ALA A 109 0.83 -0.14 -4.97
N ARG A 110 -0.19 0.65 -5.32
CA ARG A 110 -1.59 0.23 -5.25
C ARG A 110 -1.94 -0.94 -6.17
N HIS A 111 -1.23 -1.09 -7.29
CA HIS A 111 -1.37 -2.23 -8.19
C HIS A 111 -0.54 -3.45 -7.75
N GLY A 112 0.08 -3.40 -6.56
CA GLY A 112 0.86 -4.50 -6.02
C GLY A 112 2.32 -4.55 -6.47
N PHE A 113 2.83 -3.44 -7.03
CA PHE A 113 4.22 -3.30 -7.47
C PHE A 113 4.93 -2.14 -6.74
N PRO A 114 5.08 -2.19 -5.41
CA PRO A 114 5.75 -1.12 -4.69
C PRO A 114 7.22 -1.00 -5.10
N SER A 115 7.69 0.24 -5.14
CA SER A 115 9.07 0.59 -5.54
C SER A 115 9.94 1.03 -4.36
N GLY A 116 9.52 0.75 -3.13
CA GLY A 116 10.08 1.34 -1.92
C GLY A 116 9.35 2.64 -1.54
N PRO A 117 10.04 3.64 -0.99
CA PRO A 117 9.42 4.91 -0.62
C PRO A 117 8.82 5.64 -1.83
N VAL A 118 7.64 6.23 -1.63
CA VAL A 118 7.03 7.18 -2.57
C VAL A 118 7.69 8.53 -2.31
N ASP A 119 8.72 8.88 -3.09
CA ASP A 119 9.60 10.03 -2.88
C ASP A 119 9.65 11.02 -4.06
N GLY A 120 9.02 10.65 -5.19
CA GLY A 120 9.01 11.43 -6.41
C GLY A 120 10.31 11.34 -7.22
N GLY A 121 11.15 10.31 -6.98
CA GLY A 121 12.35 10.00 -7.75
C GLY A 121 12.23 8.66 -8.49
N LEU A 122 12.32 8.67 -9.81
CA LEU A 122 12.32 7.45 -10.62
C LEU A 122 13.75 6.93 -10.73
N GLY A 123 14.12 6.08 -9.77
CA GLY A 123 15.40 5.38 -9.72
C GLY A 123 15.27 3.90 -10.11
N PRO A 124 16.34 3.08 -9.95
CA PRO A 124 16.35 1.68 -10.36
C PRO A 124 15.22 0.83 -9.76
N ARG A 125 14.84 1.06 -8.48
CA ARG A 125 13.74 0.34 -7.84
C ARG A 125 12.39 0.67 -8.49
N SER A 126 12.16 1.95 -8.82
CA SER A 126 10.93 2.38 -9.49
C SER A 126 10.87 1.88 -10.93
N ASP A 127 12.00 1.85 -11.65
CA ASP A 127 12.09 1.26 -12.99
C ASP A 127 11.76 -0.24 -12.95
N ALA A 128 12.36 -0.98 -12.05
CA ALA A 128 12.07 -2.41 -11.89
C ALA A 128 10.60 -2.69 -11.53
N ALA A 129 9.98 -1.87 -10.68
CA ALA A 129 8.55 -1.95 -10.36
C ALA A 129 7.68 -1.64 -11.59
N LEU A 130 8.03 -0.60 -12.35
CA LEU A 130 7.34 -0.20 -13.58
C LEU A 130 7.38 -1.31 -14.63
N ARG A 131 8.56 -1.90 -14.89
CA ARG A 131 8.72 -3.00 -15.83
C ARG A 131 7.94 -4.24 -15.41
N ARG A 132 7.94 -4.59 -14.11
CA ARG A 132 7.10 -5.70 -13.60
C ARG A 132 5.62 -5.44 -13.79
N PHE A 133 5.15 -4.20 -13.53
CA PHE A 133 3.76 -3.83 -13.79
C PHE A 133 3.42 -3.90 -15.28
N GLN A 134 4.28 -3.39 -16.16
CA GLN A 134 4.08 -3.44 -17.61
C GLN A 134 3.93 -4.89 -18.10
N ALA A 135 4.86 -5.77 -17.72
CA ALA A 135 4.79 -7.19 -18.05
C ALA A 135 3.50 -7.85 -17.52
N TRP A 136 3.11 -7.54 -16.28
CA TRP A 136 1.87 -8.04 -15.68
C TRP A 136 0.62 -7.55 -16.44
N ALA A 137 0.63 -6.32 -16.91
CA ALA A 137 -0.45 -5.68 -17.66
C ALA A 137 -0.49 -6.11 -19.15
N GLY A 138 0.44 -6.97 -19.61
CA GLY A 138 0.55 -7.39 -21.01
C GLY A 138 1.12 -6.32 -21.94
N LEU A 139 1.89 -5.36 -21.38
CA LEU A 139 2.56 -4.30 -22.13
C LEU A 139 4.04 -4.64 -22.35
N GLY A 140 4.68 -3.99 -23.32
CA GLY A 140 6.14 -4.02 -23.45
C GLY A 140 6.79 -3.46 -22.17
N ALA A 141 7.70 -4.23 -21.56
CA ALA A 141 8.35 -3.87 -20.31
C ALA A 141 9.57 -2.96 -20.56
N ASP A 142 9.34 -1.79 -21.16
CA ASP A 142 10.36 -0.83 -21.60
C ASP A 142 10.84 0.13 -20.50
N GLY A 143 10.16 0.16 -19.33
CA GLY A 143 10.47 1.08 -18.24
C GLY A 143 10.06 2.54 -18.53
N VAL A 144 9.20 2.76 -19.52
CA VAL A 144 8.67 4.10 -19.86
C VAL A 144 7.17 4.16 -19.50
N ALA A 145 6.81 4.96 -18.52
CA ALA A 145 5.40 5.20 -18.21
C ALA A 145 4.79 6.19 -19.22
N GLY A 146 4.41 5.66 -20.38
CA GLY A 146 3.69 6.36 -21.44
C GLY A 146 2.17 6.19 -21.34
N PRO A 147 1.40 6.65 -22.37
CA PRO A 147 -0.06 6.64 -22.37
C PRO A 147 -0.68 5.25 -22.09
N ALA A 148 -0.15 4.18 -22.69
CA ALA A 148 -0.65 2.82 -22.49
C ALA A 148 -0.46 2.35 -21.03
N THR A 149 0.72 2.59 -20.45
CA THR A 149 1.01 2.28 -19.04
C THR A 149 0.09 3.05 -18.11
N LEU A 150 -0.12 4.35 -18.35
CA LEU A 150 -1.00 5.19 -17.54
C LEU A 150 -2.46 4.77 -17.68
N ALA A 151 -2.91 4.34 -18.86
CA ALA A 151 -4.24 3.79 -19.05
C ALA A 151 -4.45 2.49 -18.25
N ALA A 152 -3.45 1.60 -18.23
CA ALA A 152 -3.48 0.39 -17.41
C ALA A 152 -3.52 0.71 -15.90
N LEU A 153 -2.74 1.70 -15.43
CA LEU A 153 -2.72 2.15 -14.02
C LEU A 153 -4.01 2.87 -13.57
N ARG A 154 -4.87 3.31 -14.48
CA ARG A 154 -6.18 3.90 -14.16
C ARG A 154 -7.25 2.84 -13.90
N ARG A 155 -7.00 1.58 -14.26
CA ARG A 155 -7.91 0.46 -13.93
C ARG A 155 -7.92 0.23 -12.43
N SER A 156 -8.90 -0.53 -11.95
CA SER A 156 -8.92 -0.96 -10.55
C SER A 156 -7.72 -1.85 -10.24
N PRO A 157 -7.08 -1.68 -9.06
CA PRO A 157 -6.06 -2.60 -8.59
C PRO A 157 -6.56 -4.04 -8.56
N PRO A 158 -5.67 -5.04 -8.75
CA PRO A 158 -6.05 -6.45 -8.70
C PRO A 158 -6.54 -6.84 -7.31
N ARG A 159 -7.43 -7.83 -7.26
CA ARG A 159 -7.96 -8.45 -6.03
C ARG A 159 -7.74 -9.95 -6.06
N SER A 160 -7.87 -10.60 -4.91
CA SER A 160 -7.88 -12.07 -4.89
C SER A 160 -9.07 -12.60 -5.70
N ILE A 161 -8.78 -13.58 -6.54
CA ILE A 161 -9.78 -14.31 -7.35
C ILE A 161 -10.10 -15.70 -6.77
N LEU A 162 -9.48 -16.03 -5.63
CA LEU A 162 -9.72 -17.24 -4.85
C LEU A 162 -10.04 -16.88 -3.42
N ARG A 163 -10.73 -17.78 -2.72
CA ARG A 163 -10.93 -17.73 -1.28
C ARG A 163 -9.86 -18.54 -0.56
N PHE A 164 -9.44 -18.03 0.59
CA PHE A 164 -8.38 -18.57 1.42
C PHE A 164 -8.81 -18.62 2.88
N LEU A 165 -8.22 -19.51 3.65
CA LEU A 165 -8.31 -19.57 5.10
C LEU A 165 -7.28 -18.60 5.72
N ALA A 166 -7.63 -17.97 6.83
CA ALA A 166 -6.64 -17.22 7.60
C ALA A 166 -5.52 -18.15 8.08
N PRO A 167 -4.23 -17.81 7.87
CA PRO A 167 -3.10 -18.69 8.21
C PRO A 167 -2.84 -18.84 9.71
N LEU A 168 -3.46 -17.97 10.52
CA LEU A 168 -3.47 -17.96 11.99
C LEU A 168 -4.87 -17.65 12.50
N GLY A 169 -5.21 -18.19 13.68
CA GLY A 169 -6.48 -17.95 14.37
C GLY A 169 -6.56 -16.61 15.13
N VAL A 170 -5.80 -15.59 14.71
CA VAL A 170 -5.78 -14.25 15.32
C VAL A 170 -6.10 -13.18 14.28
N ALA A 171 -6.56 -12.02 14.73
CA ALA A 171 -6.80 -10.90 13.83
C ALA A 171 -5.48 -10.25 13.37
N ALA A 172 -5.42 -9.82 12.11
CA ALA A 172 -4.31 -9.01 11.60
C ALA A 172 -4.36 -7.60 12.21
N THR A 173 -3.22 -7.10 12.66
CA THR A 173 -3.08 -5.76 13.26
C THR A 173 -2.60 -4.72 12.28
N ASP A 174 -1.79 -5.10 11.29
CA ASP A 174 -1.32 -4.19 10.23
C ASP A 174 -1.81 -4.68 8.87
N ARG A 175 -2.42 -3.77 8.12
CA ARG A 175 -3.17 -4.08 6.91
C ARG A 175 -2.36 -3.78 5.65
N PHE A 176 -2.75 -4.43 4.57
CA PHE A 176 -2.31 -4.09 3.22
C PHE A 176 -2.60 -2.63 2.89
N GLY A 177 -1.60 -1.91 2.39
CA GLY A 177 -1.78 -0.52 1.99
C GLY A 177 -0.62 0.41 2.33
N PRO A 178 -0.84 1.72 2.22
CA PRO A 178 0.16 2.73 2.53
C PRO A 178 0.61 2.70 3.99
N ARG A 179 1.93 2.72 4.22
CA ARG A 179 2.57 2.75 5.54
C ARG A 179 3.67 3.83 5.56
N GLY A 180 3.40 4.98 6.18
CA GLY A 180 4.31 6.13 6.12
C GLY A 180 4.56 6.59 4.68
N ALA A 181 5.80 6.50 4.21
CA ALA A 181 6.16 6.76 2.80
C ALA A 181 6.26 5.48 1.98
N THR A 182 6.04 4.29 2.56
CA THR A 182 6.15 2.99 1.91
C THR A 182 4.78 2.35 1.71
N PHE A 183 4.77 1.10 1.25
CA PHE A 183 3.55 0.33 1.05
C PHE A 183 3.71 -1.07 1.64
N HIS A 184 2.76 -1.50 2.47
CA HIS A 184 2.68 -2.82 3.05
C HIS A 184 1.97 -3.78 2.08
N THR A 185 2.66 -4.85 1.69
CA THR A 185 2.20 -5.78 0.64
C THR A 185 1.36 -6.94 1.14
N GLY A 186 1.09 -6.99 2.46
CA GLY A 186 0.38 -8.10 3.08
C GLY A 186 -0.43 -7.69 4.31
N LEU A 187 -0.64 -8.68 5.17
CA LEU A 187 -1.21 -8.54 6.51
C LEU A 187 -0.19 -9.03 7.53
N ASP A 188 -0.05 -8.33 8.65
CA ASP A 188 0.75 -8.79 9.78
C ASP A 188 -0.16 -9.35 10.89
N PHE A 189 0.04 -10.62 11.23
CA PHE A 189 -0.66 -11.34 12.29
C PHE A 189 0.27 -11.47 13.50
N PRO A 190 0.05 -10.71 14.59
CA PRO A 190 0.86 -10.82 15.80
C PRO A 190 0.57 -12.15 16.49
N ALA A 191 1.63 -12.89 16.80
CA ALA A 191 1.53 -14.12 17.57
C ALA A 191 2.87 -14.46 18.20
N PRO A 192 2.93 -15.17 19.34
CA PRO A 192 4.17 -15.63 19.96
C PRO A 192 5.02 -16.46 19.00
N ALA A 193 6.35 -16.31 19.09
CA ALA A 193 7.26 -17.15 18.34
C ALA A 193 6.97 -18.64 18.61
N GLY A 194 7.01 -19.47 17.56
CA GLY A 194 6.69 -20.88 17.67
C GLY A 194 5.21 -21.23 17.42
N THR A 195 4.29 -20.25 17.38
CA THR A 195 2.88 -20.48 17.02
C THR A 195 2.79 -21.19 15.66
N PRO A 196 2.01 -22.28 15.52
CA PRO A 196 1.85 -22.97 14.25
C PRO A 196 1.24 -22.08 13.16
N VAL A 197 1.82 -22.08 11.96
CA VAL A 197 1.31 -21.42 10.76
C VAL A 197 0.77 -22.48 9.82
N VAL A 198 -0.43 -22.26 9.28
CA VAL A 198 -1.08 -23.19 8.34
C VAL A 198 -1.18 -22.64 6.94
N ALA A 199 -1.26 -23.53 5.95
CA ALA A 199 -1.52 -23.17 4.56
C ALA A 199 -2.91 -22.54 4.42
N ALA A 200 -3.00 -21.39 3.80
CA ALA A 200 -4.25 -20.68 3.60
C ALA A 200 -5.14 -21.32 2.52
N GLY A 201 -4.59 -22.19 1.68
CA GLY A 201 -5.34 -22.85 0.62
C GLY A 201 -4.59 -24.02 0.01
N ARG A 202 -5.33 -24.83 -0.78
CA ARG A 202 -4.74 -25.92 -1.55
C ARG A 202 -3.75 -25.40 -2.58
N GLY A 203 -2.55 -25.97 -2.62
CA GLY A 203 -1.50 -25.63 -3.58
C GLY A 203 -0.26 -26.47 -3.39
N CYS A 204 0.81 -26.16 -4.13
CA CYS A 204 2.10 -26.82 -3.96
C CYS A 204 3.17 -25.79 -3.61
N VAL A 205 4.06 -26.14 -2.70
CA VAL A 205 5.16 -25.29 -2.23
C VAL A 205 6.09 -25.00 -3.40
N GLU A 206 6.10 -23.74 -3.84
CA GLU A 206 6.92 -23.27 -4.97
C GLU A 206 8.35 -22.98 -4.53
N SER A 207 8.50 -22.34 -3.38
CA SER A 207 9.80 -22.04 -2.79
C SER A 207 9.77 -22.02 -1.27
N VAL A 208 10.90 -22.36 -0.67
CA VAL A 208 11.19 -22.21 0.75
C VAL A 208 12.64 -21.76 0.91
N GLY A 209 12.93 -20.96 1.92
CA GLY A 209 14.30 -20.53 2.19
C GLY A 209 14.39 -19.20 2.91
N TRP A 210 15.53 -18.54 2.73
CA TRP A 210 15.83 -17.22 3.29
C TRP A 210 15.72 -16.15 2.21
N ASP A 211 15.11 -15.04 2.58
CA ASP A 211 15.05 -13.77 1.83
C ASP A 211 15.44 -12.63 2.76
N ASP A 212 16.26 -11.68 2.31
CA ASP A 212 16.81 -10.61 3.16
C ASP A 212 15.72 -9.68 3.76
N GLY A 213 14.58 -9.57 3.11
CA GLY A 213 13.43 -8.81 3.61
C GLY A 213 12.49 -9.66 4.46
N TYR A 214 12.09 -10.80 3.90
CA TYR A 214 11.07 -11.71 4.46
C TYR A 214 11.62 -12.71 5.50
N GLY A 215 12.94 -12.85 5.64
CA GLY A 215 13.56 -13.86 6.48
C GLY A 215 13.26 -15.28 5.98
N ARG A 216 12.92 -16.21 6.89
CA ARG A 216 12.44 -17.53 6.49
C ARG A 216 11.05 -17.42 5.88
N LEU A 217 10.97 -17.85 4.63
CA LEU A 217 9.81 -17.68 3.74
C LEU A 217 9.34 -19.02 3.20
N VAL A 218 8.01 -19.23 3.17
CA VAL A 218 7.35 -20.26 2.38
C VAL A 218 6.46 -19.58 1.35
N VAL A 219 6.53 -20.00 0.10
CA VAL A 219 5.65 -19.58 -0.99
C VAL A 219 4.87 -20.79 -1.50
N ILE A 220 3.55 -20.70 -1.53
CA ILE A 220 2.67 -21.73 -2.06
C ILE A 220 2.03 -21.21 -3.34
N ARG A 221 2.15 -21.98 -4.42
CA ARG A 221 1.50 -21.72 -5.68
C ARG A 221 0.13 -22.40 -5.73
N HIS A 222 -0.88 -21.61 -6.03
CA HIS A 222 -2.27 -22.02 -6.20
C HIS A 222 -2.66 -21.99 -7.68
N ARG A 223 -3.91 -22.37 -7.98
CA ARG A 223 -4.48 -22.25 -9.34
C ARG A 223 -4.60 -20.77 -9.76
N LEU A 224 -4.85 -20.54 -11.04
CA LEU A 224 -5.13 -19.22 -11.65
C LEU A 224 -4.03 -18.17 -11.44
N GLY A 225 -2.77 -18.59 -11.21
CA GLY A 225 -1.65 -17.70 -11.01
C GLY A 225 -1.62 -16.99 -9.65
N MET A 226 -2.39 -17.48 -8.67
CA MET A 226 -2.32 -17.01 -7.28
C MET A 226 -1.16 -17.67 -6.55
N THR A 227 -0.50 -16.92 -5.66
CA THR A 227 0.45 -17.44 -4.67
C THR A 227 0.14 -16.85 -3.29
N SER A 228 0.45 -17.61 -2.24
CA SER A 228 0.45 -17.14 -0.85
C SER A 228 1.87 -17.20 -0.29
N TRP A 229 2.24 -16.17 0.47
CA TRP A 229 3.57 -15.96 1.03
C TRP A 229 3.48 -15.90 2.55
N TYR A 230 4.36 -16.64 3.24
CA TYR A 230 4.38 -16.77 4.70
C TYR A 230 5.79 -16.44 5.18
N ALA A 231 5.98 -15.25 5.73
CA ALA A 231 7.29 -14.69 6.04
C ALA A 231 7.55 -14.55 7.54
N HIS A 232 8.79 -14.18 7.86
CA HIS A 232 9.33 -14.01 9.21
C HIS A 232 9.27 -15.27 10.09
N LEU A 233 9.23 -16.46 9.46
CA LEU A 233 9.10 -17.73 10.18
C LEU A 233 10.32 -18.01 11.06
N SER A 234 10.11 -18.68 12.21
CA SER A 234 11.16 -19.26 13.02
C SER A 234 11.58 -20.64 12.50
N ARG A 235 10.63 -21.37 11.89
CA ARG A 235 10.84 -22.71 11.34
C ARG A 235 9.96 -22.93 10.11
N ILE A 236 10.53 -23.55 9.06
CA ILE A 236 9.82 -24.10 7.91
C ILE A 236 9.59 -25.59 8.18
N SER A 237 8.35 -26.08 7.94
CA SER A 237 7.96 -27.47 8.24
C SER A 237 7.58 -28.27 6.98
N VAL A 238 7.74 -27.68 5.80
CA VAL A 238 7.43 -28.30 4.49
C VAL A 238 8.57 -28.11 3.52
N PRO A 239 8.91 -29.13 2.71
CA PRO A 239 9.88 -28.97 1.64
C PRO A 239 9.27 -28.35 0.38
N ARG A 240 10.13 -27.84 -0.50
CA ARG A 240 9.76 -27.42 -1.86
C ARG A 240 9.14 -28.61 -2.61
N GLY A 241 8.11 -28.33 -3.42
CA GLY A 241 7.40 -29.34 -4.22
C GLY A 241 6.27 -30.05 -3.47
N ARG A 242 6.24 -30.00 -2.13
CA ARG A 242 5.14 -30.58 -1.34
C ARG A 242 3.82 -29.91 -1.68
N CYS A 243 2.79 -30.68 -2.05
CA CYS A 243 1.42 -30.19 -2.16
C CYS A 243 0.72 -30.28 -0.80
N VAL A 244 -0.07 -29.25 -0.48
CA VAL A 244 -0.77 -29.07 0.79
C VAL A 244 -2.23 -28.70 0.55
N VAL A 245 -3.07 -28.89 1.56
CA VAL A 245 -4.43 -28.39 1.61
C VAL A 245 -4.55 -27.26 2.64
N ALA A 246 -5.67 -26.51 2.61
CA ALA A 246 -5.93 -25.51 3.64
C ALA A 246 -5.91 -26.14 5.03
N GLY A 247 -5.23 -25.51 5.99
CA GLY A 247 -5.07 -26.00 7.35
C GLY A 247 -3.82 -26.88 7.60
N ASP A 248 -3.13 -27.37 6.57
CA ASP A 248 -1.88 -28.11 6.75
C ASP A 248 -0.81 -27.20 7.38
N ARG A 249 -0.11 -27.73 8.41
CA ARG A 249 1.00 -27.00 9.05
C ARG A 249 2.18 -26.86 8.11
N ILE A 250 2.63 -25.61 7.89
CA ILE A 250 3.73 -25.27 6.97
C ILE A 250 4.93 -24.64 7.66
N GLY A 251 4.77 -24.13 8.88
CA GLY A 251 5.84 -23.47 9.61
C GLY A 251 5.42 -23.03 11.01
N ARG A 252 6.24 -22.16 11.59
CA ARG A 252 6.00 -21.53 12.88
C ARG A 252 6.34 -20.05 12.82
N VAL A 253 5.55 -19.21 13.50
CA VAL A 253 5.78 -17.78 13.67
C VAL A 253 7.18 -17.52 14.25
N GLY A 254 7.82 -16.48 13.78
CA GLY A 254 9.11 -15.99 14.26
C GLY A 254 9.25 -14.48 14.11
N SER A 255 10.50 -14.04 14.01
CA SER A 255 10.90 -12.64 13.79
C SER A 255 12.15 -12.58 12.91
N SER A 256 12.24 -13.45 11.90
CA SER A 256 13.40 -13.53 11.01
C SER A 256 13.34 -12.48 9.89
N GLY A 257 14.50 -12.06 9.35
CA GLY A 257 14.57 -11.02 8.35
C GLY A 257 14.32 -9.62 8.91
N ARG A 258 13.68 -8.74 8.14
CA ARG A 258 13.35 -7.37 8.58
C ARG A 258 12.02 -7.36 9.36
N SER A 259 12.09 -7.65 10.63
CA SER A 259 10.96 -7.72 11.55
C SER A 259 11.29 -6.98 12.85
N THR A 260 10.30 -6.33 13.45
CA THR A 260 10.41 -5.61 14.73
C THR A 260 10.00 -6.46 15.93
N GLY A 261 9.46 -7.65 15.72
CA GLY A 261 9.01 -8.55 16.76
C GLY A 261 8.27 -9.77 16.17
N PRO A 262 7.89 -10.75 17.01
CA PRO A 262 7.23 -11.97 16.54
C PRO A 262 5.89 -11.68 15.86
N HIS A 263 5.76 -12.01 14.59
CA HIS A 263 4.52 -11.98 13.81
C HIS A 263 4.66 -12.85 12.55
N LEU A 264 3.54 -13.18 11.93
CA LEU A 264 3.49 -13.70 10.57
C LEU A 264 3.16 -12.56 9.62
N HIS A 265 4.02 -12.29 8.65
CA HIS A 265 3.67 -11.49 7.49
C HIS A 265 3.10 -12.39 6.40
N PHE A 266 1.88 -12.12 5.98
CA PHE A 266 1.12 -12.92 5.00
C PHE A 266 0.73 -12.10 3.78
N GLU A 267 1.08 -12.59 2.59
CA GLU A 267 0.68 -11.96 1.32
C GLU A 267 -0.13 -12.91 0.44
N LEU A 268 -1.02 -12.34 -0.35
CA LEU A 268 -1.56 -12.94 -1.55
C LEU A 268 -1.04 -12.19 -2.78
N ARG A 269 -0.67 -12.94 -3.82
CA ARG A 269 -0.23 -12.34 -5.09
C ARG A 269 -0.95 -12.98 -6.27
N LEU A 270 -1.35 -12.15 -7.23
CA LEU A 270 -1.93 -12.57 -8.51
C LEU A 270 -0.90 -12.32 -9.62
N ARG A 271 -0.32 -13.37 -10.16
CA ARG A 271 0.74 -13.29 -11.20
C ARG A 271 1.87 -12.33 -10.79
N GLY A 272 2.28 -12.37 -9.51
CA GLY A 272 3.32 -11.54 -8.93
C GLY A 272 2.87 -10.17 -8.39
N ALA A 273 1.69 -9.67 -8.74
CA ALA A 273 1.12 -8.47 -8.14
C ALA A 273 0.59 -8.75 -6.73
N ALA A 274 1.08 -8.05 -5.72
CA ALA A 274 0.53 -8.15 -4.37
C ALA A 274 -0.92 -7.63 -4.36
N VAL A 275 -1.83 -8.38 -3.76
CA VAL A 275 -3.24 -8.02 -3.62
C VAL A 275 -3.63 -7.96 -2.15
N ASP A 276 -4.61 -7.12 -1.80
CA ASP A 276 -5.12 -7.07 -0.44
C ASP A 276 -5.63 -8.46 -0.02
N PRO A 277 -4.98 -9.13 0.97
CA PRO A 277 -5.38 -10.46 1.37
C PRO A 277 -6.81 -10.51 1.94
N LEU A 278 -7.32 -9.41 2.52
CA LEU A 278 -8.71 -9.34 2.99
C LEU A 278 -9.73 -9.50 1.86
N SER A 279 -9.32 -9.29 0.60
CA SER A 279 -10.19 -9.57 -0.55
C SER A 279 -10.38 -11.07 -0.83
N GLY A 280 -9.59 -11.93 -0.18
CA GLY A 280 -9.59 -13.37 -0.36
C GLY A 280 -9.87 -14.19 0.92
N LEU A 281 -9.65 -13.61 2.10
CA LEU A 281 -9.90 -14.21 3.41
C LEU A 281 -11.38 -14.21 3.80
#